data_c054feb72d9bb60a726f2beb5791f819
#
_entry.id   c054feb72d9bb60a726f2beb5791f819
#
_cell.length_a   1.000
_cell.length_b   1.000
_cell.length_c   1.000
_cell.angle_alpha   90.00
_cell.angle_beta   90.00
_cell.angle_gamma   90.00
#
_symmetry.space_group_name_H-M   'P 1'
#
loop_
_entity.id
_entity.type
_entity.pdbx_description
1 polymer ?
#
loop_
_entity_poly.entity_id
_entity_poly.type
_entity_poly.pdbx_seq_one_letter_code
_entity_poly.pdbx_strand_id
1 'polypeptide(L)'
;MAKVVKPVDAAGLVLIRAVSRGEPEILLGRRHRRAGFLPNIYVVPGGRVDPADHAPSGFAEALHPAVSAALLSGGSRRPALAFPRAALRETHEETGLLVGASGQPLDAPRKPVWQAYGSVGLAPDFGGLDFICRAITPVTSARRYNTRFFLADGAQAVGSVNGNGELEDLAWRPVSALGGLNIVDVTEYVLKEALRRWQTRVDGGRPAGAEPPKLLNYRNDVMSISRHRARA
;
A
#
# COMPACT_ATOMS: atom_id res chain seq x y z
N MET A 1 -30.86 1.27 -16.95
CA MET A 1 -29.92 1.53 -15.84
C MET A 1 -28.50 1.25 -16.32
N ALA A 2 -27.57 2.21 -16.15
CA ALA A 2 -26.18 2.00 -16.50
C ALA A 2 -25.61 0.84 -15.65
N LYS A 3 -24.86 -0.09 -16.26
CA LYS A 3 -24.26 -1.23 -15.57
C LYS A 3 -23.17 -0.70 -14.62
N VAL A 4 -23.34 -0.91 -13.31
CA VAL A 4 -22.34 -0.53 -12.31
C VAL A 4 -21.07 -1.35 -12.52
N VAL A 5 -19.95 -0.69 -12.72
CA VAL A 5 -18.64 -1.33 -12.90
C VAL A 5 -18.23 -2.04 -11.62
N LYS A 6 -17.84 -3.32 -11.72
CA LYS A 6 -17.32 -4.07 -10.58
C LYS A 6 -15.92 -3.56 -10.20
N PRO A 7 -15.65 -3.24 -8.93
CA PRO A 7 -14.33 -2.78 -8.52
C PRO A 7 -13.29 -3.89 -8.64
N VAL A 8 -12.10 -3.51 -9.15
CA VAL A 8 -10.94 -4.40 -9.27
C VAL A 8 -10.15 -4.36 -7.95
N ASP A 9 -9.70 -5.52 -7.48
CA ASP A 9 -8.85 -5.60 -6.29
C ASP A 9 -7.50 -4.96 -6.57
N ALA A 10 -7.04 -4.13 -5.62
CA ALA A 10 -5.80 -3.38 -5.68
C ALA A 10 -5.14 -3.31 -4.29
N ALA A 11 -3.87 -2.94 -4.28
CA ALA A 11 -3.11 -2.71 -3.06
C ALA A 11 -2.23 -1.47 -3.21
N GLY A 12 -2.03 -0.73 -2.12
CA GLY A 12 -1.12 0.41 -2.05
C GLY A 12 -0.29 0.35 -0.79
N LEU A 13 0.92 0.91 -0.84
CA LEU A 13 1.86 0.93 0.28
C LEU A 13 2.22 2.37 0.67
N VAL A 14 1.92 2.73 1.91
CA VAL A 14 2.41 3.97 2.51
C VAL A 14 3.77 3.68 3.13
N LEU A 15 4.79 4.40 2.70
CA LEU A 15 6.12 4.37 3.30
C LEU A 15 6.32 5.66 4.08
N ILE A 16 6.62 5.55 5.38
CA ILE A 16 6.94 6.68 6.27
C ILE A 16 8.29 6.42 6.89
N ARG A 17 9.17 7.42 6.88
CA ARG A 17 10.47 7.33 7.53
C ARG A 17 10.73 8.49 8.48
N ALA A 18 11.46 8.21 9.55
CA ALA A 18 12.04 9.25 10.39
C ALA A 18 13.21 9.92 9.67
N VAL A 19 13.39 11.21 9.93
CA VAL A 19 14.56 11.97 9.52
C VAL A 19 15.28 12.45 10.77
N SER A 20 16.62 12.35 10.79
CA SER A 20 17.44 12.63 11.98
C SER A 20 17.28 14.04 12.54
N ARG A 21 16.97 15.00 11.68
CA ARG A 21 16.69 16.40 12.05
C ARG A 21 15.56 16.90 11.17
N GLY A 22 14.32 16.69 11.59
CA GLY A 22 13.16 17.10 10.81
C GLY A 22 11.92 16.32 11.15
N GLU A 23 10.87 16.62 10.44
CA GLU A 23 9.62 15.89 10.52
C GLU A 23 9.66 14.61 9.68
N PRO A 24 8.78 13.64 9.95
CA PRO A 24 8.67 12.43 9.15
C PRO A 24 8.42 12.73 7.68
N GLU A 25 8.94 11.88 6.81
CA GLU A 25 8.71 11.96 5.37
C GLU A 25 7.89 10.78 4.87
N ILE A 26 7.04 11.06 3.89
CA ILE A 26 6.19 10.07 3.21
C ILE A 26 6.57 10.01 1.72
N LEU A 27 6.70 8.83 1.17
CA LEU A 27 6.95 8.64 -0.26
C LEU A 27 5.66 8.81 -1.05
N LEU A 28 5.66 9.78 -1.96
CA LEU A 28 4.54 10.06 -2.85
C LEU A 28 5.03 10.31 -4.28
N GLY A 29 4.21 9.94 -5.24
CA GLY A 29 4.40 10.29 -6.64
C GLY A 29 3.13 10.85 -7.25
N ARG A 30 3.27 11.67 -8.28
CA ARG A 30 2.17 12.25 -9.02
C ARG A 30 1.85 11.36 -10.23
N ARG A 31 0.61 10.94 -10.36
CA ARG A 31 0.16 10.17 -11.53
C ARG A 31 0.34 10.98 -12.81
N HIS A 32 0.88 10.32 -13.83
CA HIS A 32 1.09 10.97 -15.14
C HIS A 32 -0.21 11.61 -15.66
N ARG A 33 -0.10 12.77 -16.31
CA ARG A 33 -1.25 13.55 -16.84
C ARG A 33 -2.17 12.77 -17.79
N ARG A 34 -1.66 11.71 -18.41
CA ARG A 34 -2.43 10.83 -19.32
C ARG A 34 -2.91 9.56 -18.60
N ALA A 35 -2.77 9.47 -17.28
CA ALA A 35 -3.27 8.32 -16.54
C ALA A 35 -4.79 8.20 -16.73
N GLY A 36 -5.25 7.00 -17.01
CA GLY A 36 -6.67 6.75 -17.26
C GLY A 36 -7.56 6.78 -16.00
N PHE A 37 -6.97 7.04 -14.82
CA PHE A 37 -7.66 7.19 -13.54
C PHE A 37 -6.89 8.17 -12.65
N LEU A 38 -7.56 9.22 -12.16
CA LEU A 38 -7.00 10.27 -11.31
C LEU A 38 -5.68 10.87 -11.86
N PRO A 39 -5.66 11.48 -13.07
CA PRO A 39 -4.47 12.12 -13.60
C PRO A 39 -4.05 13.34 -12.76
N ASN A 40 -2.75 13.65 -12.70
CA ASN A 40 -2.16 14.77 -11.95
C ASN A 40 -2.44 14.76 -10.42
N ILE A 41 -2.82 13.62 -9.86
CA ILE A 41 -3.07 13.44 -8.42
C ILE A 41 -1.85 12.78 -7.78
N TYR A 42 -1.44 13.26 -6.61
CA TYR A 42 -0.42 12.58 -5.80
C TYR A 42 -1.02 11.38 -5.09
N VAL A 43 -0.31 10.28 -5.15
CA VAL A 43 -0.71 8.98 -4.60
C VAL A 43 0.47 8.28 -3.93
N VAL A 44 0.18 7.32 -3.10
CA VAL A 44 1.16 6.33 -2.65
C VAL A 44 1.39 5.30 -3.75
N PRO A 45 2.55 4.63 -3.81
CA PRO A 45 2.77 3.51 -4.73
C PRO A 45 1.72 2.43 -4.58
N GLY A 46 1.29 1.86 -5.72
CA GLY A 46 0.31 0.78 -5.69
C GLY A 46 -0.48 0.61 -6.97
N GLY A 47 -1.00 -0.59 -7.15
CA GLY A 47 -1.73 -0.97 -8.35
C GLY A 47 -2.64 -2.17 -8.16
N ARG A 48 -3.01 -2.81 -9.26
CA ARG A 48 -3.92 -3.94 -9.25
C ARG A 48 -3.25 -5.19 -8.71
N VAL A 49 -4.05 -6.02 -8.03
CA VAL A 49 -3.61 -7.38 -7.69
C VAL A 49 -3.66 -8.23 -8.95
N ASP A 50 -2.53 -8.66 -9.42
CA ASP A 50 -2.39 -9.53 -10.58
C ASP A 50 -2.60 -11.02 -10.22
N PRO A 51 -3.02 -11.87 -11.19
CA PRO A 51 -3.06 -13.32 -10.98
C PRO A 51 -1.71 -13.87 -10.49
N ALA A 52 -0.64 -13.27 -10.93
CA ALA A 52 0.72 -13.64 -10.54
C ALA A 52 1.01 -13.39 -9.04
N ASP A 53 0.31 -12.47 -8.36
CA ASP A 53 0.44 -12.22 -6.93
C ASP A 53 -0.22 -13.32 -6.06
N HIS A 54 -0.96 -14.25 -6.67
CA HIS A 54 -1.50 -15.42 -5.98
C HIS A 54 -0.43 -16.47 -5.67
N ALA A 55 0.66 -16.48 -6.44
CA ALA A 55 1.77 -17.42 -6.22
C ALA A 55 2.73 -16.91 -5.13
N PRO A 56 3.37 -17.81 -4.36
CA PRO A 56 4.38 -17.44 -3.37
C PRO A 56 5.54 -16.62 -3.96
N SER A 57 6.13 -15.77 -3.12
CA SER A 57 7.31 -14.95 -3.50
C SER A 57 8.61 -15.76 -3.57
N GLY A 58 8.65 -16.89 -2.89
CA GLY A 58 9.88 -17.65 -2.65
C GLY A 58 10.58 -17.29 -1.33
N PHE A 59 10.00 -16.38 -0.55
CA PHE A 59 10.49 -15.97 0.78
C PHE A 59 9.53 -16.40 1.88
N ALA A 60 9.92 -16.23 3.14
CA ALA A 60 9.00 -16.37 4.27
C ALA A 60 7.92 -15.27 4.21
N GLU A 61 6.65 -15.66 4.28
CA GLU A 61 5.50 -14.77 4.08
C GLU A 61 4.60 -14.75 5.32
N ALA A 62 5.18 -14.54 6.49
CA ALA A 62 4.45 -14.47 7.75
C ALA A 62 3.84 -13.08 7.95
N LEU A 63 2.53 -12.95 7.71
CA LEU A 63 1.77 -11.78 8.14
C LEU A 63 1.48 -11.83 9.65
N HIS A 64 1.37 -10.66 10.28
CA HIS A 64 0.80 -10.61 11.62
C HIS A 64 -0.61 -11.23 11.62
N PRO A 65 -0.97 -12.11 12.60
CA PRO A 65 -2.24 -12.85 12.59
C PRO A 65 -3.49 -11.97 12.43
N ALA A 66 -3.51 -10.79 13.07
CA ALA A 66 -4.62 -9.85 12.97
C ALA A 66 -4.74 -9.25 11.54
N VAL A 67 -3.62 -9.00 10.86
CA VAL A 67 -3.59 -8.53 9.46
C VAL A 67 -4.14 -9.61 8.54
N SER A 68 -3.69 -10.85 8.71
CA SER A 68 -4.18 -11.99 7.93
C SER A 68 -5.69 -12.18 8.09
N ALA A 69 -6.19 -12.19 9.33
CA ALA A 69 -7.61 -12.30 9.63
C ALA A 69 -8.43 -11.16 8.99
N ALA A 70 -7.94 -9.92 9.07
CA ALA A 70 -8.61 -8.76 8.49
C ALA A 70 -8.66 -8.82 6.95
N LEU A 71 -7.62 -9.31 6.30
CA LEU A 71 -7.59 -9.48 4.84
C LEU A 71 -8.59 -10.55 4.37
N LEU A 72 -8.69 -11.66 5.10
CA LEU A 72 -9.66 -12.73 4.80
C LEU A 72 -11.10 -12.25 4.97
N SER A 73 -11.36 -11.34 5.92
CA SER A 73 -12.71 -10.86 6.22
C SER A 73 -13.31 -9.94 5.14
N GLY A 74 -12.52 -9.44 4.22
CA GLY A 74 -12.92 -8.44 3.24
C GLY A 74 -13.80 -8.93 2.08
N GLY A 75 -14.20 -10.21 2.07
CA GLY A 75 -15.06 -10.79 1.02
C GLY A 75 -14.39 -10.91 -0.36
N SER A 76 -13.07 -10.78 -0.44
CA SER A 76 -12.31 -11.12 -1.63
C SER A 76 -12.19 -12.65 -1.77
N ARG A 77 -12.25 -13.14 -3.02
CA ARG A 77 -11.94 -14.54 -3.33
C ARG A 77 -10.44 -14.79 -3.53
N ARG A 78 -9.62 -13.74 -3.43
CA ARG A 78 -8.17 -13.84 -3.58
C ARG A 78 -7.51 -14.32 -2.30
N PRO A 79 -6.37 -15.01 -2.36
CA PRO A 79 -5.56 -15.31 -1.19
C PRO A 79 -5.20 -14.03 -0.45
N ALA A 80 -5.19 -14.06 0.89
CA ALA A 80 -4.87 -12.89 1.71
C ALA A 80 -3.51 -12.28 1.35
N LEU A 81 -2.51 -13.13 1.11
CA LEU A 81 -1.15 -12.73 0.73
C LEU A 81 -1.04 -12.07 -0.65
N ALA A 82 -2.04 -12.22 -1.54
CA ALA A 82 -2.00 -11.57 -2.84
C ALA A 82 -1.95 -10.03 -2.73
N PHE A 83 -2.57 -9.45 -1.70
CA PHE A 83 -2.59 -7.99 -1.52
C PHE A 83 -1.24 -7.42 -1.05
N PRO A 84 -0.61 -7.94 0.01
CA PRO A 84 0.72 -7.47 0.40
C PRO A 84 1.79 -7.76 -0.67
N ARG A 85 1.70 -8.88 -1.40
CA ARG A 85 2.60 -9.14 -2.53
C ARG A 85 2.42 -8.08 -3.63
N ALA A 86 1.18 -7.75 -4.00
CA ALA A 86 0.91 -6.68 -4.95
C ALA A 86 1.44 -5.32 -4.46
N ALA A 87 1.23 -4.97 -3.18
CA ALA A 87 1.72 -3.72 -2.61
C ALA A 87 3.24 -3.58 -2.71
N LEU A 88 3.99 -4.64 -2.35
CA LEU A 88 5.46 -4.65 -2.42
C LEU A 88 5.95 -4.66 -3.88
N ARG A 89 5.31 -5.42 -4.77
CA ARG A 89 5.66 -5.47 -6.21
C ARG A 89 5.46 -4.12 -6.88
N GLU A 90 4.28 -3.52 -6.73
CA GLU A 90 3.96 -2.21 -7.31
C GLU A 90 4.88 -1.12 -6.75
N THR A 91 5.20 -1.17 -5.45
CA THR A 91 6.17 -0.25 -4.86
C THR A 91 7.52 -0.35 -5.56
N HIS A 92 8.02 -1.56 -5.78
CA HIS A 92 9.29 -1.73 -6.51
C HIS A 92 9.19 -1.26 -7.97
N GLU A 93 8.14 -1.65 -8.69
CA GLU A 93 7.95 -1.32 -10.11
C GLU A 93 7.81 0.19 -10.31
N GLU A 94 7.06 0.89 -9.46
CA GLU A 94 6.80 2.32 -9.57
C GLU A 94 7.90 3.21 -8.97
N THR A 95 8.72 2.69 -8.04
CA THR A 95 9.66 3.53 -7.27
C THR A 95 11.11 3.07 -7.31
N GLY A 96 11.38 1.82 -7.71
CA GLY A 96 12.71 1.20 -7.62
C GLY A 96 13.09 0.74 -6.21
N LEU A 97 12.26 0.98 -5.19
CA LEU A 97 12.57 0.62 -3.82
C LEU A 97 12.12 -0.80 -3.47
N LEU A 98 12.95 -1.50 -2.70
CA LEU A 98 12.64 -2.77 -2.07
C LEU A 98 12.45 -2.55 -0.57
N VAL A 99 11.37 -3.07 0.01
CA VAL A 99 11.03 -2.89 1.43
C VAL A 99 11.19 -4.22 2.15
N GLY A 100 12.20 -4.31 3.02
CA GLY A 100 12.50 -5.57 3.68
C GLY A 100 13.69 -5.50 4.62
N ALA A 101 14.08 -6.65 5.11
CA ALA A 101 15.25 -6.85 5.96
C ALA A 101 16.23 -7.83 5.32
N SER A 102 17.44 -7.93 5.86
CA SER A 102 18.41 -8.94 5.42
C SER A 102 17.80 -10.34 5.46
N GLY A 103 17.93 -11.10 4.38
CA GLY A 103 17.35 -12.42 4.29
C GLY A 103 17.60 -13.08 2.93
N GLN A 104 17.34 -14.38 2.88
CA GLN A 104 17.52 -15.20 1.70
C GLN A 104 16.20 -15.84 1.28
N PRO A 105 16.00 -16.10 -0.01
CA PRO A 105 14.84 -16.84 -0.46
C PRO A 105 14.88 -18.29 0.07
N LEU A 106 13.70 -18.82 0.38
CA LEU A 106 13.49 -20.22 0.74
C LEU A 106 13.46 -21.12 -0.50
N ASP A 107 12.89 -20.57 -1.59
CA ASP A 107 12.82 -21.21 -2.90
C ASP A 107 13.27 -20.23 -3.97
N ALA A 108 13.67 -20.73 -5.15
CA ALA A 108 14.10 -19.89 -6.26
C ALA A 108 12.98 -18.90 -6.70
N PRO A 109 13.19 -17.59 -6.56
CA PRO A 109 12.18 -16.60 -6.94
C PRO A 109 11.91 -16.63 -8.44
N ARG A 110 10.65 -16.69 -8.83
CA ARG A 110 10.26 -16.81 -10.25
C ARG A 110 9.92 -15.48 -10.92
N LYS A 111 9.67 -14.43 -10.13
CA LYS A 111 9.29 -13.12 -10.67
C LYS A 111 10.39 -12.10 -10.52
N PRO A 112 10.49 -11.13 -11.46
CA PRO A 112 11.54 -10.11 -11.45
C PRO A 112 11.67 -9.40 -10.11
N VAL A 113 10.57 -8.97 -9.50
CA VAL A 113 10.60 -8.29 -8.20
C VAL A 113 11.23 -9.15 -7.11
N TRP A 114 10.84 -10.44 -7.01
CA TRP A 114 11.38 -11.33 -5.99
C TRP A 114 12.83 -11.73 -6.26
N GLN A 115 13.22 -11.78 -7.54
CA GLN A 115 14.62 -11.94 -7.93
C GLN A 115 15.45 -10.71 -7.54
N ALA A 116 14.89 -9.50 -7.67
CA ALA A 116 15.54 -8.27 -7.23
C ALA A 116 15.79 -8.27 -5.71
N TYR A 117 14.84 -8.74 -4.89
CA TYR A 117 15.08 -8.95 -3.45
C TYR A 117 16.26 -9.89 -3.19
N GLY A 118 16.25 -11.07 -3.82
CA GLY A 118 17.31 -12.07 -3.66
C GLY A 118 18.67 -11.58 -4.11
N SER A 119 18.75 -10.79 -5.20
CA SER A 119 20.02 -10.28 -5.75
C SER A 119 20.75 -9.31 -4.84
N VAL A 120 20.02 -8.63 -3.94
CA VAL A 120 20.60 -7.68 -2.97
C VAL A 120 20.63 -8.25 -1.54
N GLY A 121 20.31 -9.53 -1.35
CA GLY A 121 20.33 -10.18 -0.04
C GLY A 121 19.22 -9.70 0.90
N LEU A 122 18.10 -9.24 0.37
CA LEU A 122 16.92 -8.85 1.12
C LEU A 122 15.83 -9.92 1.06
N ALA A 123 15.02 -9.98 2.11
CA ALA A 123 13.73 -10.63 2.14
C ALA A 123 12.62 -9.60 2.36
N PRO A 124 11.47 -9.69 1.65
CA PRO A 124 10.35 -8.79 1.85
C PRO A 124 9.79 -8.93 3.28
N ASP A 125 9.60 -7.82 3.98
CA ASP A 125 9.05 -7.83 5.35
C ASP A 125 7.52 -7.83 5.33
N PHE A 126 6.92 -9.00 5.16
CA PHE A 126 5.47 -9.16 5.27
C PHE A 126 4.96 -8.95 6.70
N GLY A 127 5.77 -9.27 7.71
CA GLY A 127 5.41 -9.17 9.12
C GLY A 127 5.30 -7.73 9.62
N GLY A 128 6.07 -6.83 9.03
CA GLY A 128 6.07 -5.40 9.34
C GLY A 128 4.93 -4.61 8.69
N LEU A 129 4.18 -5.23 7.76
CA LEU A 129 3.07 -4.55 7.09
C LEU A 129 1.85 -4.39 8.02
N ASP A 130 1.39 -3.17 8.20
CA ASP A 130 0.14 -2.87 8.91
C ASP A 130 -0.99 -2.58 7.92
N PHE A 131 -2.12 -3.29 8.02
CA PHE A 131 -3.28 -3.06 7.16
C PHE A 131 -4.11 -1.88 7.68
N ILE A 132 -3.93 -0.71 7.08
CA ILE A 132 -4.53 0.56 7.53
C ILE A 132 -6.02 0.61 7.24
N CYS A 133 -6.38 0.42 5.97
CA CYS A 133 -7.77 0.52 5.53
C CYS A 133 -8.00 -0.15 4.18
N ARG A 134 -9.28 -0.40 3.93
CA ARG A 134 -9.83 -0.81 2.64
C ARG A 134 -10.68 0.33 2.09
N ALA A 135 -10.39 0.77 0.86
CA ALA A 135 -11.16 1.81 0.19
C ALA A 135 -11.82 1.27 -1.08
N ILE A 136 -13.08 1.61 -1.29
CA ILE A 136 -13.84 1.21 -2.49
C ILE A 136 -14.25 2.47 -3.24
N THR A 137 -13.79 2.59 -4.49
CA THR A 137 -14.11 3.73 -5.37
C THR A 137 -15.63 3.89 -5.54
N PRO A 138 -16.16 5.13 -5.59
CA PRO A 138 -17.58 5.41 -5.80
C PRO A 138 -18.21 4.64 -6.96
N VAL A 139 -19.50 4.35 -6.85
CA VAL A 139 -20.25 3.62 -7.89
C VAL A 139 -20.41 4.42 -9.18
N THR A 140 -20.30 5.73 -9.10
CA THR A 140 -20.37 6.69 -10.21
C THR A 140 -19.12 6.71 -11.07
N SER A 141 -17.99 6.18 -10.55
CA SER A 141 -16.71 6.21 -11.25
C SER A 141 -16.65 5.21 -12.40
N ALA A 142 -16.13 5.63 -13.55
CA ALA A 142 -15.92 4.81 -14.73
C ALA A 142 -14.91 3.66 -14.51
N ARG A 143 -13.94 3.86 -13.63
CA ARG A 143 -13.00 2.84 -13.16
C ARG A 143 -13.09 2.73 -11.66
N ARG A 144 -13.22 1.51 -11.16
CA ARG A 144 -13.40 1.28 -9.73
C ARG A 144 -12.38 0.31 -9.19
N TYR A 145 -11.87 0.62 -8.02
CA TYR A 145 -10.91 -0.18 -7.29
C TYR A 145 -11.44 -0.52 -5.90
N ASN A 146 -10.98 -1.65 -5.39
CA ASN A 146 -11.20 -2.14 -4.04
C ASN A 146 -9.81 -2.31 -3.43
N THR A 147 -9.25 -1.20 -2.95
CA THR A 147 -7.84 -1.10 -2.57
C THR A 147 -7.63 -1.40 -1.10
N ARG A 148 -6.63 -2.21 -0.78
CA ARG A 148 -6.10 -2.39 0.58
C ARG A 148 -4.84 -1.56 0.70
N PHE A 149 -4.82 -0.66 1.69
CA PHE A 149 -3.66 0.18 1.97
C PHE A 149 -2.90 -0.37 3.16
N PHE A 150 -1.61 -0.54 2.97
CA PHE A 150 -0.68 -0.99 3.99
C PHE A 150 0.26 0.14 4.38
N LEU A 151 0.80 0.07 5.61
CA LEU A 151 1.88 0.90 6.10
C LEU A 151 3.11 0.04 6.32
N ALA A 152 4.26 0.51 5.87
CA ALA A 152 5.56 -0.04 6.21
C ALA A 152 6.53 1.05 6.67
N ASP A 153 7.57 0.64 7.39
CA ASP A 153 8.65 1.55 7.77
C ASP A 153 9.53 1.87 6.56
N GLY A 154 9.52 3.14 6.17
CA GLY A 154 10.34 3.64 5.07
C GLY A 154 11.85 3.57 5.34
N ALA A 155 12.28 3.41 6.59
CA ALA A 155 13.68 3.18 6.92
C ALA A 155 14.17 1.80 6.44
N GLN A 156 13.26 0.85 6.19
CA GLN A 156 13.56 -0.46 5.61
C GLN A 156 13.55 -0.45 4.07
N ALA A 157 13.31 0.71 3.45
CA ALA A 157 13.35 0.83 2.00
C ALA A 157 14.79 0.94 1.49
N VAL A 158 15.18 0.02 0.62
CA VAL A 158 16.53 -0.08 0.03
C VAL A 158 16.44 0.21 -1.46
N GLY A 159 17.41 0.92 -2.00
CA GLY A 159 17.46 1.32 -3.40
C GLY A 159 17.42 2.83 -3.59
N SER A 160 17.36 3.26 -4.83
CA SER A 160 17.22 4.67 -5.20
C SER A 160 15.82 4.91 -5.74
N VAL A 161 15.22 6.04 -5.38
CA VAL A 161 13.94 6.46 -5.94
C VAL A 161 14.11 6.71 -7.44
N ASN A 162 13.68 5.74 -8.24
CA ASN A 162 13.80 5.74 -9.68
C ASN A 162 12.62 4.98 -10.29
N GLY A 163 11.56 5.70 -10.60
CA GLY A 163 10.31 5.11 -11.08
C GLY A 163 10.36 4.67 -12.54
N ASN A 164 9.39 3.84 -12.93
CA ASN A 164 9.17 3.36 -14.30
C ASN A 164 8.47 4.41 -15.21
N GLY A 165 8.18 5.61 -14.69
CA GLY A 165 7.48 6.69 -15.39
C GLY A 165 5.96 6.69 -15.21
N GLU A 166 5.38 5.75 -14.48
CA GLU A 166 3.95 5.77 -14.11
C GLU A 166 3.65 6.85 -13.07
N LEU A 167 4.60 7.06 -12.16
CA LEU A 167 4.59 8.15 -11.20
C LEU A 167 5.67 9.18 -11.56
N GLU A 168 5.26 10.42 -11.76
CA GLU A 168 6.13 11.59 -11.92
C GLU A 168 6.37 12.24 -10.56
N ASP A 169 7.39 13.10 -10.46
CA ASP A 169 7.69 13.88 -9.26
C ASP A 169 7.69 13.02 -7.99
N LEU A 170 8.25 11.82 -8.12
CA LEU A 170 8.35 10.82 -7.05
C LEU A 170 9.42 11.24 -6.06
N ALA A 171 9.02 11.49 -4.81
CA ALA A 171 9.93 11.94 -3.78
C ALA A 171 9.44 11.61 -2.36
N TRP A 172 10.38 11.53 -1.44
CA TRP A 172 10.12 11.62 -0.02
C TRP A 172 9.74 13.06 0.33
N ARG A 173 8.56 13.25 0.93
CA ARG A 173 8.01 14.57 1.23
C ARG A 173 7.77 14.72 2.72
N PRO A 174 8.23 15.84 3.32
CA PRO A 174 7.91 16.13 4.70
C PRO A 174 6.39 16.28 4.89
N VAL A 175 5.90 15.88 6.07
CA VAL A 175 4.45 15.89 6.36
C VAL A 175 3.83 17.27 6.19
N SER A 176 4.56 18.34 6.52
CA SER A 176 4.09 19.73 6.33
C SER A 176 3.84 20.09 4.87
N ALA A 177 4.54 19.47 3.93
CA ALA A 177 4.38 19.75 2.49
C ALA A 177 3.12 19.11 1.89
N LEU A 178 2.46 18.19 2.59
CA LEU A 178 1.30 17.46 2.05
C LEU A 178 0.10 18.36 1.75
N GLY A 179 -0.10 19.42 2.54
CA GLY A 179 -1.22 20.35 2.37
C GLY A 179 -1.19 21.15 1.08
N GLY A 180 -0.05 21.22 0.40
CA GLY A 180 0.11 21.88 -0.91
C GLY A 180 -0.06 20.96 -2.10
N LEU A 181 -0.26 19.65 -1.89
CA LEU A 181 -0.36 18.66 -2.95
C LEU A 181 -1.81 18.45 -3.40
N ASN A 182 -1.99 18.21 -4.70
CA ASN A 182 -3.28 17.79 -5.23
C ASN A 182 -3.52 16.31 -4.91
N ILE A 183 -4.18 16.02 -3.79
CA ILE A 183 -4.55 14.68 -3.32
C ILE A 183 -6.07 14.57 -3.17
N VAL A 184 -6.60 13.36 -3.39
CA VAL A 184 -8.02 13.10 -3.18
C VAL A 184 -8.31 12.73 -1.71
N ASP A 185 -9.55 12.89 -1.28
CA ASP A 185 -10.03 12.65 0.09
C ASP A 185 -9.63 11.27 0.66
N VAL A 186 -9.72 10.21 -0.13
CA VAL A 186 -9.28 8.88 0.29
C VAL A 186 -7.78 8.81 0.55
N THR A 187 -6.97 9.46 -0.28
CA THR A 187 -5.52 9.52 -0.08
C THR A 187 -5.19 10.35 1.16
N GLU A 188 -5.84 11.49 1.34
CA GLU A 188 -5.68 12.32 2.53
C GLU A 188 -5.98 11.54 3.83
N TYR A 189 -7.10 10.79 3.84
CA TYR A 189 -7.43 9.93 4.98
C TYR A 189 -6.37 8.86 5.23
N VAL A 190 -5.94 8.15 4.15
CA VAL A 190 -4.91 7.10 4.24
C VAL A 190 -3.62 7.64 4.84
N LEU A 191 -3.15 8.81 4.38
CA LEU A 191 -1.93 9.43 4.88
C LEU A 191 -2.05 9.85 6.35
N LYS A 192 -3.17 10.47 6.75
CA LYS A 192 -3.42 10.84 8.16
C LYS A 192 -3.46 9.62 9.08
N GLU A 193 -4.16 8.57 8.69
CA GLU A 193 -4.24 7.34 9.49
C GLU A 193 -2.90 6.59 9.54
N ALA A 194 -2.17 6.56 8.42
CA ALA A 194 -0.84 5.97 8.36
C ALA A 194 0.13 6.70 9.30
N LEU A 195 0.16 8.05 9.24
CA LEU A 195 1.03 8.87 10.10
C LEU A 195 0.70 8.65 11.58
N ARG A 196 -0.58 8.65 11.95
CA ARG A 196 -1.02 8.39 13.32
C ARG A 196 -0.56 7.01 13.82
N ARG A 197 -0.71 5.97 13.01
CA ARG A 197 -0.26 4.61 13.36
C ARG A 197 1.24 4.50 13.44
N TRP A 198 1.94 5.11 12.48
CA TRP A 198 3.40 5.14 12.47
C TRP A 198 3.94 5.82 13.72
N GLN A 199 3.40 7.00 14.11
CA GLN A 199 3.77 7.72 15.32
C GLN A 199 3.56 6.85 16.57
N THR A 200 2.39 6.18 16.67
CA THR A 200 2.11 5.27 17.79
C THR A 200 3.10 4.10 17.87
N ARG A 201 3.59 3.60 16.72
CA ARG A 201 4.63 2.55 16.68
C ARG A 201 5.97 3.05 17.17
N VAL A 202 6.36 4.24 16.75
CA VAL A 202 7.63 4.86 17.15
C VAL A 202 7.64 5.20 18.63
N ASP A 203 6.56 5.80 19.14
CA ASP A 203 6.48 6.28 20.53
C ASP A 203 6.17 5.17 21.53
N GLY A 204 5.41 4.17 21.15
CA GLY A 204 4.88 3.18 22.07
C GLY A 204 5.12 1.72 21.73
N GLY A 205 5.86 1.44 20.65
CA GLY A 205 6.20 0.07 20.27
C GLY A 205 5.00 -0.80 19.87
N ARG A 206 3.89 -0.20 19.43
CA ARG A 206 2.74 -1.00 18.99
C ARG A 206 3.08 -1.75 17.69
N PRO A 207 2.87 -3.08 17.64
CA PRO A 207 3.18 -3.88 16.47
C PRO A 207 2.21 -3.59 15.32
N ALA A 208 2.58 -4.01 14.11
CA ALA A 208 1.68 -4.07 12.97
C ALA A 208 0.41 -4.87 13.33
N GLY A 209 -0.75 -4.47 12.81
CA GLY A 209 -2.02 -5.14 13.07
C GLY A 209 -2.62 -4.92 14.46
N ALA A 210 -2.01 -4.10 15.32
CA ALA A 210 -2.54 -3.79 16.64
C ALA A 210 -3.92 -3.09 16.60
N GLU A 211 -4.21 -2.42 15.50
CA GLU A 211 -5.49 -1.76 15.26
C GLU A 211 -6.21 -2.36 14.06
N PRO A 212 -7.53 -2.61 14.15
CA PRO A 212 -8.29 -3.09 13.02
C PRO A 212 -8.32 -2.06 11.88
N PRO A 213 -8.28 -2.50 10.62
CA PRO A 213 -8.37 -1.59 9.50
C PRO A 213 -9.74 -0.91 9.43
N LYS A 214 -9.79 0.23 8.74
CA LYS A 214 -11.02 0.95 8.44
C LYS A 214 -11.55 0.54 7.06
N LEU A 215 -12.87 0.65 6.88
CA LEU A 215 -13.50 0.56 5.57
C LEU A 215 -13.96 1.96 5.15
N LEU A 216 -13.39 2.43 4.03
CA LEU A 216 -13.79 3.66 3.35
C LEU A 216 -14.68 3.28 2.18
N ASN A 217 -15.86 3.84 2.17
CA ASN A 217 -16.84 3.63 1.12
C ASN A 217 -17.53 4.96 0.79
N TYR A 218 -18.24 5.02 -0.32
CA TYR A 218 -18.95 6.22 -0.74
C TYR A 218 -20.45 5.95 -0.83
N ARG A 219 -21.23 6.88 -0.28
CA ARG A 219 -22.67 6.93 -0.42
C ARG A 219 -23.04 8.32 -0.92
N ASN A 220 -23.70 8.39 -2.09
CA ASN A 220 -23.99 9.66 -2.79
C ASN A 220 -22.74 10.55 -2.94
N ASP A 221 -21.64 9.94 -3.35
CA ASP A 221 -20.30 10.55 -3.53
C ASP A 221 -19.70 11.19 -2.25
N VAL A 222 -20.27 10.95 -1.08
CA VAL A 222 -19.72 11.32 0.21
C VAL A 222 -19.02 10.12 0.84
N MET A 223 -17.75 10.34 1.23
CA MET A 223 -16.95 9.30 1.88
C MET A 223 -17.52 8.98 3.27
N SER A 224 -17.73 7.71 3.54
CA SER A 224 -18.09 7.19 4.86
C SER A 224 -17.00 6.25 5.37
N ILE A 225 -16.72 6.35 6.66
CA ILE A 225 -15.69 5.58 7.34
C ILE A 225 -16.34 4.67 8.37
N SER A 226 -16.05 3.38 8.31
CA SER A 226 -16.57 2.39 9.26
C SER A 226 -15.47 1.41 9.67
N ARG A 227 -15.72 0.58 10.67
CA ARG A 227 -14.82 -0.53 10.98
C ARG A 227 -14.90 -1.57 9.88
N HIS A 228 -13.76 -2.04 9.43
CA HIS A 228 -13.69 -3.20 8.55
C HIS A 228 -14.09 -4.43 9.36
N ARG A 229 -15.29 -4.97 9.09
CA ARG A 229 -15.81 -6.13 9.83
C ARG A 229 -15.48 -7.41 9.07
N ALA A 230 -15.08 -8.45 9.81
CA ALA A 230 -15.17 -9.82 9.34
C ALA A 230 -16.63 -10.13 8.96
N ARG A 231 -16.86 -10.80 7.84
CA ARG A 231 -18.15 -11.47 7.63
C ARG A 231 -18.17 -12.63 8.62
N ALA A 232 -19.23 -12.65 9.43
CA ALA A 232 -19.54 -13.83 10.23
C ALA A 232 -19.81 -15.04 9.32
#